data_04213ce0de7121dee29c897355365e69
#
_entry.id   04213ce0de7121dee29c897355365e69
#
_cell.length_a   1.000
_cell.length_b   1.000
_cell.length_c   1.000
_cell.angle_alpha   90.00
_cell.angle_beta   90.00
_cell.angle_gamma   90.00
#
_symmetry.space_group_name_H-M   'P 1'
#
loop_
_entity.id
_entity.type
_entity.pdbx_description
1 polymer ?
#
loop_
_entity_poly.entity_id
_entity_poly.type
_entity_poly.pdbx_seq_one_letter_code
_entity_poly.pdbx_strand_id
1 'polypeptide(L)'
;YAGYHKVTDASPQVIPVGCMAHARRKFDEALKALPKDADAKHAKAAVGLAYCNRLFAVERACEEKQLDYEARRVYRMEHAKPVWEAFHTWAKDTLPQALPKSKLHEALQYVSKQAIPLGNYLLDGRLELSNNRAERSIKPFVIGRKNWLFSNTPKGADASAIIYSIM
;
A
#
# COMPACT_ATOMS: atom_id res chain seq x y z
N TYR A 1 -7.35 -5.63 -4.34
CA TYR A 1 -8.44 -6.60 -4.12
C TYR A 1 -9.51 -6.29 -5.15
N ALA A 2 -9.83 -7.25 -6.02
CA ALA A 2 -10.74 -7.03 -7.16
C ALA A 2 -12.14 -6.50 -6.75
N GLY A 3 -12.57 -6.77 -5.52
CA GLY A 3 -13.83 -6.27 -4.98
C GLY A 3 -13.90 -4.75 -4.80
N TYR A 4 -12.78 -4.09 -4.52
CA TYR A 4 -12.77 -2.63 -4.35
C TYR A 4 -12.91 -1.87 -5.68
N HIS A 5 -12.41 -2.43 -6.78
CA HIS A 5 -12.57 -1.81 -8.11
C HIS A 5 -14.05 -1.71 -8.49
N LYS A 6 -14.86 -2.72 -8.16
CA LYS A 6 -16.31 -2.68 -8.41
C LYS A 6 -17.01 -1.55 -7.66
N VAL A 7 -16.57 -1.24 -6.43
CA VAL A 7 -17.14 -0.15 -5.62
C VAL A 7 -16.72 1.21 -6.19
N THR A 8 -15.45 1.38 -6.56
CA THR A 8 -14.97 2.64 -7.15
C THR A 8 -15.54 2.91 -8.53
N ASP A 9 -15.72 1.85 -9.34
CA ASP A 9 -16.33 1.95 -10.67
C ASP A 9 -17.82 2.30 -10.60
N ALA A 10 -18.52 1.80 -9.57
CA ALA A 10 -19.95 2.08 -9.34
C ALA A 10 -20.21 3.42 -8.64
N SER A 11 -19.21 4.03 -8.04
CA SER A 11 -19.36 5.25 -7.22
C SER A 11 -18.20 6.22 -7.48
N PRO A 12 -18.32 7.15 -8.45
CA PRO A 12 -17.26 8.10 -8.79
C PRO A 12 -16.79 8.99 -7.62
N GLN A 13 -17.58 9.07 -6.56
CA GLN A 13 -17.27 9.83 -5.33
C GLN A 13 -16.28 9.08 -4.42
N VAL A 14 -16.06 7.79 -4.63
CA VAL A 14 -15.14 6.98 -3.83
C VAL A 14 -13.74 7.03 -4.44
N ILE A 15 -12.82 7.66 -3.73
CA ILE A 15 -11.43 7.79 -4.15
C ILE A 15 -10.64 6.60 -3.55
N PRO A 16 -10.07 5.71 -4.38
CA PRO A 16 -9.27 4.60 -3.88
C PRO A 16 -7.93 5.09 -3.33
N VAL A 17 -7.52 4.58 -2.17
CA VAL A 17 -6.19 4.83 -1.60
C VAL A 17 -5.41 3.53 -1.58
N GLY A 18 -4.22 3.54 -2.19
CA GLY A 18 -3.32 2.39 -2.27
C GLY A 18 -2.50 2.20 -1.00
N CYS A 19 -1.94 1.01 -0.84
CA CYS A 19 -1.11 0.66 0.31
C CYS A 19 0.37 0.58 -0.08
N MET A 20 1.17 1.52 0.39
CA MET A 20 2.62 1.55 0.15
C MET A 20 3.36 0.38 0.83
N ALA A 21 2.81 -0.19 1.91
CA ALA A 21 3.37 -1.38 2.54
C ALA A 21 3.38 -2.60 1.60
N HIS A 22 2.39 -2.72 0.73
CA HIS A 22 2.37 -3.77 -0.30
C HIS A 22 3.44 -3.53 -1.38
N ALA A 23 3.64 -2.30 -1.84
CA ALA A 23 4.73 -1.96 -2.75
C ALA A 23 6.09 -2.29 -2.13
N ARG A 24 6.30 -1.85 -0.87
CA ARG A 24 7.51 -2.11 -0.11
C ARG A 24 7.81 -3.60 0.02
N ARG A 25 6.81 -4.42 0.36
CA ARG A 25 6.95 -5.88 0.46
C ARG A 25 7.40 -6.50 -0.85
N LYS A 26 6.82 -6.08 -1.99
CA LYS A 26 7.20 -6.59 -3.31
C LYS A 26 8.67 -6.30 -3.66
N PHE A 27 9.17 -5.12 -3.33
CA PHE A 27 10.60 -4.81 -3.53
C PHE A 27 11.51 -5.57 -2.57
N ASP A 28 11.09 -5.79 -1.32
CA ASP A 28 11.81 -6.65 -0.37
C ASP A 28 11.89 -8.11 -0.84
N GLU A 29 10.78 -8.65 -1.36
CA GLU A 29 10.74 -9.98 -1.97
C GLU A 29 11.62 -10.06 -3.22
N ALA A 30 11.65 -9.01 -4.05
CA ALA A 30 12.52 -8.93 -5.22
C ALA A 30 13.99 -8.89 -4.83
N LEU A 31 14.34 -8.20 -3.75
CA LEU A 31 15.69 -8.15 -3.23
C LEU A 31 16.13 -9.51 -2.67
N LYS A 32 15.26 -10.20 -1.94
CA LYS A 32 15.50 -11.55 -1.38
C LYS A 32 15.61 -12.64 -2.47
N ALA A 33 15.03 -12.41 -3.63
CA ALA A 33 15.07 -13.32 -4.76
C ALA A 33 16.36 -13.19 -5.61
N LEU A 34 17.25 -12.26 -5.29
CA LEU A 34 18.53 -12.11 -5.98
C LEU A 34 19.45 -13.32 -5.70
N PRO A 35 20.31 -13.70 -6.66
CA PRO A 35 21.38 -14.65 -6.42
C PRO A 35 22.28 -14.21 -5.26
N LYS A 36 22.89 -15.17 -4.56
CA LYS A 36 23.73 -14.89 -3.37
C LYS A 36 24.98 -14.05 -3.67
N ASP A 37 25.45 -14.13 -4.89
CA ASP A 37 26.61 -13.41 -5.44
C ASP A 37 26.24 -12.07 -6.08
N ALA A 38 24.96 -11.73 -6.15
CA ALA A 38 24.52 -10.46 -6.72
C ALA A 38 24.84 -9.28 -5.78
N ASP A 39 25.21 -8.14 -6.37
CA ASP A 39 25.35 -6.90 -5.63
C ASP A 39 23.95 -6.35 -5.23
N ALA A 40 23.47 -6.85 -4.08
CA ALA A 40 22.17 -6.49 -3.54
C ALA A 40 22.05 -4.97 -3.25
N LYS A 41 23.17 -4.30 -2.91
CA LYS A 41 23.17 -2.87 -2.55
C LYS A 41 22.86 -1.98 -3.76
N HIS A 42 23.36 -2.33 -4.94
CA HIS A 42 23.12 -1.56 -6.17
C HIS A 42 21.99 -2.13 -7.03
N ALA A 43 21.33 -3.17 -6.56
CA ALA A 43 20.22 -3.76 -7.29
C ALA A 43 19.04 -2.80 -7.43
N LYS A 44 18.35 -2.83 -8.58
CA LYS A 44 17.13 -2.04 -8.81
C LYS A 44 16.05 -2.27 -7.73
N ALA A 45 15.97 -3.48 -7.17
CA ALA A 45 15.07 -3.79 -6.07
C ALA A 45 15.40 -2.98 -4.80
N ALA A 46 16.68 -2.77 -4.49
CA ALA A 46 17.12 -1.92 -3.37
C ALA A 46 16.75 -0.45 -3.58
N VAL A 47 16.85 0.05 -4.81
CA VAL A 47 16.41 1.42 -5.14
C VAL A 47 14.91 1.59 -4.89
N GLY A 48 14.06 0.67 -5.37
CA GLY A 48 12.63 0.71 -5.12
C GLY A 48 12.27 0.61 -3.63
N LEU A 49 12.97 -0.24 -2.89
CA LEU A 49 12.81 -0.36 -1.44
C LEU A 49 13.23 0.94 -0.72
N ALA A 50 14.29 1.59 -1.17
CA ALA A 50 14.75 2.87 -0.63
C ALA A 50 13.71 3.99 -0.81
N TYR A 51 13.07 4.09 -1.97
CA TYR A 51 11.96 5.02 -2.20
C TYR A 51 10.80 4.78 -1.21
N CYS A 52 10.36 3.53 -1.07
CA CYS A 52 9.33 3.19 -0.11
C CYS A 52 9.74 3.60 1.32
N ASN A 53 10.97 3.27 1.74
CA ASN A 53 11.48 3.61 3.07
C ASN A 53 11.53 5.13 3.31
N ARG A 54 11.86 5.92 2.29
CA ARG A 54 11.84 7.40 2.37
C ARG A 54 10.41 7.92 2.59
N LEU A 55 9.41 7.40 1.90
CA LEU A 55 8.00 7.76 2.11
C LEU A 55 7.56 7.43 3.53
N PHE A 56 7.89 6.26 4.05
CA PHE A 56 7.62 5.89 5.45
C PHE A 56 8.39 6.76 6.45
N ALA A 57 9.59 7.26 6.10
CA ALA A 57 10.32 8.17 6.97
C ALA A 57 9.63 9.53 7.10
N VAL A 58 9.02 10.04 6.02
CA VAL A 58 8.21 11.26 6.07
C VAL A 58 7.01 11.08 7.02
N GLU A 59 6.32 9.92 6.98
CA GLU A 59 5.23 9.64 7.92
C GLU A 59 5.67 9.60 9.37
N ARG A 60 6.81 8.94 9.66
CA ARG A 60 7.38 8.95 11.01
C ARG A 60 7.72 10.37 11.49
N ALA A 61 8.28 11.20 10.62
CA ALA A 61 8.57 12.59 10.96
C ALA A 61 7.28 13.39 11.27
N CYS A 62 6.17 13.12 10.57
CA CYS A 62 4.87 13.71 10.90
C CYS A 62 4.38 13.29 12.29
N GLU A 63 4.56 12.01 12.66
CA GLU A 63 4.19 11.46 13.97
C GLU A 63 5.07 12.04 15.08
N GLU A 64 6.38 12.04 14.90
CA GLU A 64 7.35 12.61 15.85
C GLU A 64 7.12 14.10 16.15
N LYS A 65 6.72 14.85 15.10
CA LYS A 65 6.36 16.28 15.20
C LYS A 65 4.93 16.49 15.71
N GLN A 66 4.15 15.44 15.93
CA GLN A 66 2.74 15.49 16.35
C GLN A 66 1.88 16.41 15.47
N LEU A 67 2.12 16.40 14.16
CA LEU A 67 1.41 17.25 13.21
C LEU A 67 -0.07 16.87 13.17
N ASP A 68 -0.95 17.87 13.23
CA ASP A 68 -2.36 17.70 12.93
C ASP A 68 -2.58 17.34 11.45
N TYR A 69 -3.82 17.09 11.05
CA TYR A 69 -4.11 16.60 9.71
C TYR A 69 -3.75 17.60 8.61
N GLU A 70 -3.98 18.91 8.84
CA GLU A 70 -3.64 19.90 7.83
C GLU A 70 -2.14 20.15 7.74
N ALA A 71 -1.45 20.27 8.86
CA ALA A 71 0.00 20.38 8.90
C ALA A 71 0.67 19.13 8.30
N ARG A 72 0.12 17.92 8.54
CA ARG A 72 0.58 16.68 7.91
C ARG A 72 0.42 16.71 6.40
N ARG A 73 -0.72 17.20 5.90
CA ARG A 73 -0.96 17.35 4.46
C ARG A 73 0.08 18.28 3.83
N VAL A 74 0.31 19.44 4.43
CA VAL A 74 1.31 20.43 3.97
C VAL A 74 2.71 19.81 3.98
N TYR A 75 3.10 19.16 5.06
CA TYR A 75 4.41 18.51 5.21
C TYR A 75 4.62 17.40 4.16
N ARG A 76 3.59 16.61 3.86
CA ARG A 76 3.62 15.60 2.79
C ARG A 76 3.80 16.22 1.41
N MET A 77 3.14 17.35 1.13
CA MET A 77 3.28 18.05 -0.16
C MET A 77 4.71 18.54 -0.38
N GLU A 78 5.39 18.97 0.69
CA GLU A 78 6.78 19.44 0.63
C GLU A 78 7.79 18.28 0.57
N HIS A 79 7.61 17.24 1.39
CA HIS A 79 8.64 16.23 1.61
C HIS A 79 8.33 14.87 0.97
N ALA A 80 7.07 14.46 0.89
CA ALA A 80 6.68 13.16 0.35
C ALA A 80 6.36 13.20 -1.14
N LYS A 81 5.66 14.25 -1.62
CA LYS A 81 5.27 14.38 -3.03
C LYS A 81 6.46 14.29 -3.98
N PRO A 82 7.57 15.03 -3.79
CA PRO A 82 8.73 14.91 -4.68
C PRO A 82 9.34 13.50 -4.69
N VAL A 83 9.34 12.84 -3.53
CA VAL A 83 9.83 11.45 -3.43
C VAL A 83 8.91 10.49 -4.20
N TRP A 84 7.58 10.68 -4.07
CA TRP A 84 6.59 9.89 -4.79
C TRP A 84 6.69 10.07 -6.31
N GLU A 85 6.80 11.30 -6.78
CA GLU A 85 6.92 11.62 -8.20
C GLU A 85 8.20 11.01 -8.80
N ALA A 86 9.33 11.15 -8.11
CA ALA A 86 10.59 10.53 -8.51
C ALA A 86 10.50 9.00 -8.52
N PHE A 87 9.85 8.40 -7.51
CA PHE A 87 9.65 6.96 -7.43
C PHE A 87 8.79 6.44 -8.57
N HIS A 88 7.67 7.10 -8.86
CA HIS A 88 6.77 6.71 -9.94
C HIS A 88 7.46 6.80 -11.31
N THR A 89 8.17 7.90 -11.57
CA THR A 89 8.94 8.09 -12.81
C THR A 89 9.99 7.00 -12.95
N TRP A 90 10.80 6.78 -11.91
CA TRP A 90 11.81 5.73 -11.90
C TRP A 90 11.21 4.34 -12.15
N ALA A 91 10.08 4.02 -11.51
CA ALA A 91 9.43 2.73 -11.68
C ALA A 91 8.93 2.52 -13.11
N LYS A 92 8.34 3.57 -13.72
CA LYS A 92 7.88 3.57 -15.12
C LYS A 92 9.04 3.34 -16.09
N ASP A 93 10.17 4.04 -15.89
CA ASP A 93 11.34 3.96 -16.77
C ASP A 93 12.10 2.64 -16.61
N THR A 94 12.04 2.05 -15.41
CA THR A 94 12.72 0.79 -15.09
C THR A 94 11.92 -0.44 -15.53
N LEU A 95 10.59 -0.34 -15.56
CA LEU A 95 9.70 -1.47 -15.85
C LEU A 95 10.03 -2.19 -17.18
N PRO A 96 10.30 -1.50 -18.32
CA PRO A 96 10.65 -2.16 -19.57
C PRO A 96 11.98 -2.92 -19.52
N GLN A 97 12.86 -2.56 -18.58
CA GLN A 97 14.19 -3.16 -18.42
C GLN A 97 14.18 -4.38 -17.48
N ALA A 98 13.08 -4.63 -16.79
CA ALA A 98 12.96 -5.75 -15.87
C ALA A 98 12.57 -7.03 -16.61
N LEU A 99 13.23 -8.14 -16.27
CA LEU A 99 12.91 -9.45 -16.84
C LEU A 99 11.43 -9.76 -16.60
N PRO A 100 10.63 -10.05 -17.63
CA PRO A 100 9.22 -10.39 -17.49
C PRO A 100 9.00 -11.53 -16.49
N LYS A 101 7.93 -11.42 -15.69
CA LYS A 101 7.58 -12.39 -14.62
C LYS A 101 8.59 -12.49 -13.46
N SER A 102 9.67 -11.69 -13.45
CA SER A 102 10.54 -11.60 -12.27
C SER A 102 9.85 -10.88 -11.10
N LYS A 103 10.34 -11.11 -9.88
CA LYS A 103 9.85 -10.39 -8.69
C LYS A 103 10.02 -8.87 -8.80
N LEU A 104 11.10 -8.41 -9.42
CA LEU A 104 11.30 -7.00 -9.72
C LEU A 104 10.23 -6.46 -10.70
N HIS A 105 9.95 -7.21 -11.78
CA HIS A 105 8.92 -6.84 -12.73
C HIS A 105 7.54 -6.73 -12.05
N GLU A 106 7.17 -7.69 -11.20
CA GLU A 106 5.93 -7.66 -10.41
C GLU A 106 5.84 -6.42 -9.50
N ALA A 107 6.95 -6.05 -8.86
CA ALA A 107 7.00 -4.89 -7.98
C ALA A 107 6.83 -3.58 -8.76
N LEU A 108 7.55 -3.41 -9.86
CA LEU A 108 7.48 -2.24 -10.74
C LEU A 108 6.09 -2.12 -11.39
N GLN A 109 5.53 -3.24 -11.86
CA GLN A 109 4.18 -3.27 -12.45
C GLN A 109 3.11 -2.90 -11.41
N TYR A 110 3.27 -3.31 -10.15
CA TYR A 110 2.36 -2.91 -9.08
C TYR A 110 2.37 -1.40 -8.87
N VAL A 111 3.55 -0.77 -8.77
CA VAL A 111 3.67 0.68 -8.60
C VAL A 111 3.07 1.42 -9.80
N SER A 112 3.37 0.98 -11.02
CA SER A 112 2.86 1.61 -12.24
C SER A 112 1.34 1.49 -12.38
N LYS A 113 0.76 0.30 -12.14
CA LYS A 113 -0.69 0.08 -12.22
C LYS A 113 -1.47 0.76 -11.09
N GLN A 114 -0.87 0.90 -9.92
CA GLN A 114 -1.48 1.51 -8.73
C GLN A 114 -1.01 2.94 -8.50
N ALA A 115 -0.47 3.62 -9.52
CA ALA A 115 0.13 4.94 -9.37
C ALA A 115 -0.86 5.97 -8.78
N ILE A 116 -2.08 6.06 -9.32
CA ILE A 116 -3.10 6.97 -8.82
C ILE A 116 -3.50 6.61 -7.37
N PRO A 117 -3.96 5.39 -7.07
CA PRO A 117 -4.28 5.01 -5.69
C PRO A 117 -3.14 5.22 -4.70
N LEU A 118 -1.90 4.89 -5.07
CA LEU A 118 -0.72 5.06 -4.20
C LEU A 118 -0.39 6.53 -3.94
N GLY A 119 -0.70 7.44 -4.86
CA GLY A 119 -0.51 8.89 -4.68
C GLY A 119 -1.64 9.56 -3.89
N ASN A 120 -2.83 8.98 -3.85
CA ASN A 120 -4.02 9.60 -3.27
C ASN A 120 -3.94 9.86 -1.76
N TYR A 121 -3.03 9.20 -1.02
CA TYR A 121 -2.81 9.52 0.41
C TYR A 121 -2.31 10.95 0.63
N LEU A 122 -1.77 11.60 -0.41
CA LEU A 122 -1.32 13.00 -0.37
C LEU A 122 -2.47 14.01 -0.35
N LEU A 123 -3.68 13.59 -0.73
CA LEU A 123 -4.85 14.47 -0.84
C LEU A 123 -5.32 14.99 0.51
N ASP A 124 -5.18 14.19 1.57
CA ASP A 124 -5.67 14.53 2.91
C ASP A 124 -4.76 13.95 3.98
N GLY A 125 -4.45 14.72 5.01
CA GLY A 125 -3.58 14.29 6.12
C GLY A 125 -4.15 13.18 7.00
N ARG A 126 -5.47 12.91 6.92
CA ARG A 126 -6.14 11.80 7.60
C ARG A 126 -5.88 10.45 6.92
N LEU A 127 -5.58 10.46 5.62
CA LEU A 127 -5.32 9.24 4.87
C LEU A 127 -3.99 8.63 5.29
N GLU A 128 -3.95 7.32 5.43
CA GLU A 128 -2.73 6.59 5.82
C GLU A 128 -1.97 6.09 4.59
N LEU A 129 -0.64 6.14 4.65
CA LEU A 129 0.25 5.59 3.62
C LEU A 129 0.11 4.05 3.51
N SER A 130 -0.41 3.40 4.56
CA SER A 130 -0.58 1.96 4.66
C SER A 130 -1.93 1.61 5.24
N ASN A 131 -2.61 0.60 4.69
CA ASN A 131 -3.86 0.09 5.22
C ASN A 131 -3.69 -0.94 6.36
N ASN A 132 -2.49 -1.07 6.93
CA ASN A 132 -2.20 -2.06 7.97
C ASN A 132 -3.10 -1.91 9.22
N ARG A 133 -3.55 -0.68 9.54
CA ARG A 133 -4.47 -0.46 10.65
C ARG A 133 -5.86 -1.02 10.34
N ALA A 134 -6.38 -0.74 9.15
CA ALA A 134 -7.65 -1.30 8.69
C ALA A 134 -7.59 -2.83 8.58
N GLU A 135 -6.50 -3.39 8.04
CA GLU A 135 -6.31 -4.85 7.99
C GLU A 135 -6.27 -5.48 9.38
N ARG A 136 -5.62 -4.83 10.34
CA ARG A 136 -5.58 -5.31 11.74
C ARG A 136 -6.95 -5.27 12.42
N SER A 137 -7.77 -4.26 12.15
CA SER A 137 -9.12 -4.18 12.72
C SER A 137 -10.05 -5.28 12.18
N ILE A 138 -9.87 -5.71 10.94
CA ILE A 138 -10.64 -6.80 10.32
C ILE A 138 -10.08 -8.18 10.71
N LYS A 139 -8.81 -8.27 11.11
CA LYS A 139 -8.14 -9.54 11.40
C LYS A 139 -8.84 -10.42 12.45
N PRO A 140 -9.38 -9.92 13.58
CA PRO A 140 -10.13 -10.73 14.53
C PRO A 140 -11.34 -11.40 13.89
N PHE A 141 -12.08 -10.68 13.02
CA PHE A 141 -13.20 -11.24 12.27
C PHE A 141 -12.76 -12.39 11.34
N VAL A 142 -11.65 -12.18 10.59
CA VAL A 142 -11.13 -13.21 9.66
C VAL A 142 -10.65 -14.45 10.42
N ILE A 143 -10.04 -14.30 11.60
CA ILE A 143 -9.62 -15.40 12.46
C ILE A 143 -10.84 -16.11 13.05
N GLY A 144 -11.80 -15.35 13.58
CA GLY A 144 -13.06 -15.89 14.09
C GLY A 144 -13.81 -16.69 13.02
N ARG A 145 -13.90 -16.17 11.79
CA ARG A 145 -14.50 -16.87 10.66
C ARG A 145 -13.84 -18.24 10.39
N LYS A 146 -12.53 -18.37 10.55
CA LYS A 146 -11.84 -19.66 10.42
C LYS A 146 -12.17 -20.65 11.52
N ASN A 147 -12.44 -20.14 12.74
CA ASN A 147 -12.71 -20.97 13.91
C ASN A 147 -14.20 -21.38 14.03
N TRP A 148 -15.11 -20.56 13.53
CA TRP A 148 -16.57 -20.78 13.70
C TRP A 148 -17.26 -21.34 12.46
N LEU A 149 -16.49 -21.82 11.48
CA LEU A 149 -17.04 -22.48 10.30
C LEU A 149 -18.28 -21.77 9.74
N PHE A 150 -18.07 -20.70 8.98
CA PHE A 150 -19.01 -20.15 8.02
C PHE A 150 -20.47 -19.94 8.48
N SER A 151 -20.94 -18.74 8.31
CA SER A 151 -22.38 -18.53 8.20
C SER A 151 -22.89 -19.33 7.00
N ASN A 152 -23.58 -20.43 7.24
CA ASN A 152 -24.15 -21.28 6.19
C ASN A 152 -25.31 -20.59 5.43
N THR A 153 -25.69 -19.38 5.87
CA THR A 153 -26.78 -18.61 5.28
C THR A 153 -26.38 -17.14 5.13
N PRO A 154 -26.90 -16.41 4.11
CA PRO A 154 -26.71 -14.97 3.98
C PRO A 154 -27.07 -14.20 5.26
N LYS A 155 -28.20 -14.53 5.89
CA LYS A 155 -28.64 -13.91 7.16
C LYS A 155 -27.66 -14.10 8.31
N GLY A 156 -27.00 -15.25 8.38
CA GLY A 156 -25.97 -15.51 9.38
C GLY A 156 -24.69 -14.68 9.11
N ALA A 157 -24.35 -14.45 7.84
CA ALA A 157 -23.26 -13.56 7.45
C ALA A 157 -23.55 -12.11 7.82
N ASP A 158 -24.77 -11.63 7.55
CA ASP A 158 -25.22 -10.27 7.90
C ASP A 158 -25.21 -10.06 9.43
N ALA A 159 -25.74 -11.02 10.20
CA ALA A 159 -25.72 -10.96 11.66
C ALA A 159 -24.30 -10.89 12.23
N SER A 160 -23.38 -11.70 11.68
CA SER A 160 -21.96 -11.65 12.06
C SER A 160 -21.33 -10.31 11.73
N ALA A 161 -21.61 -9.75 10.54
CA ALA A 161 -21.10 -8.44 10.13
C ALA A 161 -21.60 -7.32 11.06
N ILE A 162 -22.88 -7.34 11.46
CA ILE A 162 -23.47 -6.38 12.38
C ILE A 162 -22.81 -6.46 13.76
N ILE A 163 -22.67 -7.66 14.33
CA ILE A 163 -22.05 -7.86 15.65
C ILE A 163 -20.62 -7.34 15.66
N TYR A 164 -19.82 -7.65 14.64
CA TYR A 164 -18.43 -7.19 14.56
C TYR A 164 -18.28 -5.70 14.22
N SER A 165 -19.32 -5.04 13.71
CA SER A 165 -19.30 -3.58 13.50
C SER A 165 -19.52 -2.79 14.78
N ILE A 166 -20.06 -3.44 15.83
CA ILE A 166 -20.35 -2.83 17.13
C ILE A 166 -19.17 -3.01 18.12
N MET A 167 -18.34 -4.02 17.89
CA MET A 167 -17.16 -4.31 18.73
C MET A 167 -15.96 -3.48 18.33
#